data_bc058f2c1db262588861d85b43ff0398
#
_entry.id   bc058f2c1db262588861d85b43ff0398
#
_cell.length_a   1.000
_cell.length_b   1.000
_cell.length_c   1.000
_cell.angle_alpha   90.00
_cell.angle_beta   90.00
_cell.angle_gamma   90.00
#
_symmetry.space_group_name_H-M   'P 1'
#
loop_
_entity.id
_entity.type
_entity.pdbx_description
1 polymer ?
#
loop_
_entity_poly.entity_id
_entity_poly.type
_entity_poly.pdbx_seq_one_letter_code
_entity_poly.pdbx_strand_id
1 'polypeptide(L)'
;MTSPVPGPMPSPHHGSTGAASGQSYPAPSMPPVAYGPPSMAPTQPAQPAQPAQPAQPAPASFAAPTGEGWSGRSLTTSEKSTQEALLALKSEIGKAVVGQDAAVTGLIVSLVAGGHTLLEGVPGVAKTLLVRTLAQALDVEMARIQFTPDLMPADITGSMIWDAGRSEFVFRPGPVFTNLLLADEINRTPPKTQSALLEAMEEHTVSIDGATRALPEPFMVIATQNPVEYEGTYPLPEAQLDRFLLKLELPLPSREAEIDIIARHQAGFNPRSLTEAGIHPVAGAADIHAAREAASRIEVAPAVMAYLVDVCRATRTSPAVRLGVSPRGATSLLRTARVWAFLQGRGFVTPDDVKTMAPSTLAHRLGLRAEANLEGITAVNVISGVLAATPVPR
;
A
#
# COMPACT_ATOMS: atom_id res chain seq x y z
N MET A 1 -57.06 -32.58 5.95
CA MET A 1 -56.93 -32.09 7.33
C MET A 1 -56.19 -30.74 7.24
N THR A 2 -56.94 -29.69 7.38
CA THR A 2 -56.61 -28.28 7.19
C THR A 2 -56.17 -27.70 8.53
N SER A 3 -55.00 -27.09 8.58
CA SER A 3 -54.54 -26.28 9.72
C SER A 3 -54.81 -24.80 9.44
N PRO A 4 -55.19 -24.00 10.46
CA PRO A 4 -55.65 -22.63 10.26
C PRO A 4 -54.55 -21.58 10.32
N VAL A 5 -54.78 -20.49 9.58
CA VAL A 5 -54.01 -19.25 9.53
C VAL A 5 -54.31 -18.39 10.77
N PRO A 6 -53.30 -17.75 11.42
CA PRO A 6 -53.59 -16.77 12.45
C PRO A 6 -53.81 -15.38 11.85
N GLY A 7 -54.84 -14.68 12.36
CA GLY A 7 -55.29 -13.36 11.98
C GLY A 7 -54.47 -12.21 12.59
N PRO A 8 -54.74 -10.94 12.20
CA PRO A 8 -53.90 -9.79 12.50
C PRO A 8 -54.13 -9.21 13.89
N MET A 9 -53.03 -8.66 14.50
CA MET A 9 -53.06 -7.92 15.76
C MET A 9 -53.55 -6.49 15.57
N PRO A 10 -54.21 -5.91 16.58
CA PRO A 10 -54.78 -4.55 16.53
C PRO A 10 -53.75 -3.46 16.89
N SER A 11 -53.94 -2.30 16.28
CA SER A 11 -53.19 -1.05 16.52
C SER A 11 -53.51 -0.43 17.89
N PRO A 12 -52.60 0.26 18.57
CA PRO A 12 -52.90 1.03 19.77
C PRO A 12 -53.41 2.46 19.46
N HIS A 13 -54.42 2.84 20.23
CA HIS A 13 -55.11 4.11 20.20
C HIS A 13 -54.28 5.31 20.61
N HIS A 14 -54.56 6.47 19.97
CA HIS A 14 -54.21 7.80 20.40
C HIS A 14 -54.85 8.14 21.76
N GLY A 15 -54.08 8.70 22.68
CA GLY A 15 -54.50 9.36 23.89
C GLY A 15 -53.93 10.79 23.98
N SER A 16 -54.86 11.71 24.13
CA SER A 16 -54.71 13.15 24.05
C SER A 16 -54.19 13.81 25.32
N THR A 17 -53.56 14.98 25.11
CA THR A 17 -53.59 16.22 25.92
C THR A 17 -53.08 16.23 27.35
N GLY A 18 -52.11 17.12 27.58
CA GLY A 18 -51.71 17.66 28.88
C GLY A 18 -50.84 18.90 28.70
N ALA A 19 -51.49 20.06 28.69
CA ALA A 19 -50.81 21.35 28.71
C ALA A 19 -50.23 21.62 30.10
N ALA A 20 -48.97 22.02 30.19
CA ALA A 20 -48.41 22.63 31.40
C ALA A 20 -47.74 23.95 31.04
N SER A 21 -48.26 24.95 31.74
CA SER A 21 -48.04 26.37 31.74
C SER A 21 -46.59 26.81 31.91
N GLY A 22 -46.20 27.79 31.10
CA GLY A 22 -44.95 28.53 31.25
C GLY A 22 -44.88 29.41 32.48
N GLN A 23 -43.73 29.50 33.08
CA GLN A 23 -43.33 30.59 33.97
C GLN A 23 -42.10 31.28 33.38
N SER A 24 -42.36 32.51 32.90
CA SER A 24 -41.33 33.46 32.50
C SER A 24 -40.78 34.18 33.73
N TYR A 25 -39.47 34.18 33.92
CA TYR A 25 -38.78 35.06 34.87
C TYR A 25 -38.34 36.33 34.17
N PRO A 26 -38.59 37.56 34.79
CA PRO A 26 -38.15 38.80 34.21
C PRO A 26 -36.65 39.07 34.53
N ALA A 27 -35.95 39.63 33.56
CA ALA A 27 -34.58 40.14 33.72
C ALA A 27 -34.57 41.47 34.52
N PRO A 28 -33.57 41.70 35.38
CA PRO A 28 -33.43 42.97 36.07
C PRO A 28 -32.84 44.05 35.15
N SER A 29 -33.55 45.20 35.09
CA SER A 29 -33.10 46.43 34.43
C SER A 29 -32.14 47.20 35.35
N MET A 30 -30.97 47.58 34.84
CA MET A 30 -30.05 48.53 35.49
C MET A 30 -30.17 49.90 34.84
N PRO A 31 -30.12 51.00 35.66
CA PRO A 31 -30.22 52.37 35.17
C PRO A 31 -28.88 52.85 34.53
N PRO A 32 -28.93 53.88 33.67
CA PRO A 32 -27.74 54.44 33.05
C PRO A 32 -27.02 55.40 34.01
N VAL A 33 -25.71 55.21 34.16
CA VAL A 33 -24.83 56.19 34.83
C VAL A 33 -24.03 56.91 33.76
N ALA A 34 -24.22 58.19 33.64
CA ALA A 34 -23.41 59.07 32.81
C ALA A 34 -22.20 59.58 33.62
N TYR A 35 -21.02 59.35 33.11
CA TYR A 35 -19.80 60.01 33.48
C TYR A 35 -19.03 60.47 32.24
N GLY A 36 -18.82 61.80 32.18
CA GLY A 36 -17.96 62.41 31.17
C GLY A 36 -16.45 62.23 31.49
N PRO A 37 -15.57 62.48 30.53
CA PRO A 37 -14.17 61.99 30.56
C PRO A 37 -13.20 62.95 31.24
N PRO A 38 -12.13 62.46 31.83
CA PRO A 38 -10.83 63.15 31.76
C PRO A 38 -9.93 62.50 30.70
N SER A 39 -9.45 63.37 29.84
CA SER A 39 -8.40 63.11 28.87
C SER A 39 -7.08 62.72 29.55
N MET A 40 -6.63 61.51 29.34
CA MET A 40 -5.22 61.12 29.55
C MET A 40 -4.72 60.36 28.34
N ALA A 41 -3.59 60.83 27.79
CA ALA A 41 -2.89 60.21 26.67
C ALA A 41 -2.50 58.75 26.98
N PRO A 42 -2.62 57.82 26.04
CA PRO A 42 -2.22 56.42 26.26
C PRO A 42 -0.70 56.30 26.28
N THR A 43 -0.14 55.95 27.42
CA THR A 43 1.18 55.36 27.53
C THR A 43 1.13 53.95 26.92
N GLN A 44 1.87 53.74 25.85
CA GLN A 44 2.00 52.40 25.26
C GLN A 44 2.65 51.47 26.29
N PRO A 45 2.08 50.27 26.56
CA PRO A 45 2.76 49.25 27.33
C PRO A 45 3.95 48.72 26.51
N ALA A 46 5.09 48.63 27.15
CA ALA A 46 6.30 48.02 26.58
C ALA A 46 5.97 46.57 26.14
N GLN A 47 6.22 46.24 24.88
CA GLN A 47 6.10 44.89 24.39
C GLN A 47 7.07 43.97 25.17
N PRO A 48 6.64 42.83 25.67
CA PRO A 48 7.55 41.83 26.24
C PRO A 48 8.52 41.38 25.17
N ALA A 49 9.80 41.36 25.49
CA ALA A 49 10.85 40.87 24.62
C ALA A 49 10.53 39.41 24.17
N GLN A 50 10.45 39.19 22.88
CA GLN A 50 10.28 37.85 22.34
C GLN A 50 11.49 37.00 22.76
N PRO A 51 11.28 35.79 23.26
CA PRO A 51 12.39 34.87 23.50
C PRO A 51 13.13 34.62 22.18
N ALA A 52 14.46 34.74 22.21
CA ALA A 52 15.33 34.47 21.07
C ALA A 52 15.03 33.06 20.54
N GLN A 53 14.60 32.97 19.29
CA GLN A 53 14.46 31.69 18.61
C GLN A 53 15.83 31.00 18.57
N PRO A 54 15.93 29.71 18.94
CA PRO A 54 17.17 28.98 18.75
C PRO A 54 17.55 29.04 17.27
N ALA A 55 18.79 29.39 16.99
CA ALA A 55 19.35 29.46 15.64
C ALA A 55 19.11 28.11 14.94
N GLN A 56 18.32 28.14 13.89
CA GLN A 56 18.17 26.97 13.01
C GLN A 56 19.54 26.64 12.47
N PRO A 57 20.02 25.37 12.56
CA PRO A 57 21.25 24.98 11.90
C PRO A 57 21.10 25.31 10.41
N ALA A 58 22.09 26.02 9.86
CA ALA A 58 22.13 26.33 8.44
C ALA A 58 21.93 25.01 7.64
N PRO A 59 21.10 25.02 6.58
CA PRO A 59 20.97 23.84 5.74
C PRO A 59 22.36 23.44 5.27
N ALA A 60 22.75 22.17 5.54
CA ALA A 60 23.99 21.65 5.03
C ALA A 60 23.98 21.87 3.51
N SER A 61 24.86 22.73 3.05
CA SER A 61 25.08 22.99 1.63
C SER A 61 25.64 21.70 1.04
N PHE A 62 24.80 20.88 0.44
CA PHE A 62 25.25 19.85 -0.47
C PHE A 62 25.80 20.56 -1.72
N ALA A 63 27.08 20.88 -1.67
CA ALA A 63 27.80 21.32 -2.87
C ALA A 63 27.65 20.19 -3.90
N ALA A 64 26.98 20.48 -5.00
CA ALA A 64 26.96 19.57 -6.13
C ALA A 64 28.41 19.31 -6.56
N PRO A 65 28.86 18.05 -6.68
CA PRO A 65 30.15 17.75 -7.21
C PRO A 65 30.20 18.27 -8.65
N THR A 66 31.10 19.21 -8.90
CA THR A 66 31.36 19.75 -10.21
C THR A 66 31.99 18.67 -11.08
N GLY A 67 31.22 18.17 -12.06
CA GLY A 67 31.69 17.79 -13.39
C GLY A 67 32.82 16.79 -13.58
N GLU A 68 33.06 15.82 -12.69
CA GLU A 68 33.84 14.63 -13.04
C GLU A 68 32.85 13.54 -13.39
N GLY A 69 32.97 12.94 -14.60
CA GLY A 69 32.06 11.98 -15.14
C GLY A 69 31.81 10.84 -14.16
N TRP A 70 30.62 10.78 -13.61
CA TRP A 70 30.19 9.76 -12.66
C TRP A 70 30.16 8.40 -13.38
N SER A 71 31.23 7.63 -13.26
CA SER A 71 31.29 6.25 -13.73
C SER A 71 30.58 5.38 -12.69
N GLY A 72 29.27 5.16 -12.91
CA GLY A 72 28.47 4.34 -12.00
C GLY A 72 29.10 2.97 -11.77
N ARG A 73 28.98 2.48 -10.53
CA ARG A 73 29.47 1.18 -10.10
C ARG A 73 28.89 0.05 -10.98
N SER A 74 29.73 -0.89 -11.39
CA SER A 74 29.30 -2.15 -12.00
C SER A 74 28.92 -3.17 -10.93
N LEU A 75 27.97 -4.08 -11.23
CA LEU A 75 27.64 -5.19 -10.35
C LEU A 75 28.84 -6.15 -10.24
N THR A 76 29.08 -6.65 -9.03
CA THR A 76 30.03 -7.73 -8.77
C THR A 76 29.55 -9.06 -9.38
N THR A 77 30.41 -10.06 -9.49
CA THR A 77 30.03 -11.39 -9.99
C THR A 77 28.92 -12.03 -9.15
N SER A 78 28.98 -11.92 -7.82
CA SER A 78 27.94 -12.44 -6.93
C SER A 78 26.58 -11.72 -7.13
N GLU A 79 26.61 -10.39 -7.27
CA GLU A 79 25.41 -9.61 -7.53
C GLU A 79 24.78 -9.93 -8.89
N LYS A 80 25.59 -10.20 -9.91
CA LYS A 80 25.12 -10.66 -11.23
C LYS A 80 24.45 -12.03 -11.14
N SER A 81 25.05 -12.99 -10.43
CA SER A 81 24.44 -14.30 -10.21
C SER A 81 23.09 -14.20 -9.51
N THR A 82 22.99 -13.32 -8.50
CA THR A 82 21.71 -13.05 -7.82
C THR A 82 20.69 -12.39 -8.75
N GLN A 83 21.11 -11.45 -9.60
CA GLN A 83 20.24 -10.85 -10.62
C GLN A 83 19.73 -11.89 -11.61
N GLU A 84 20.61 -12.78 -12.08
CA GLU A 84 20.25 -13.88 -13.00
C GLU A 84 19.21 -14.82 -12.38
N ALA A 85 19.31 -15.14 -11.09
CA ALA A 85 18.30 -15.91 -10.37
C ALA A 85 16.92 -15.20 -10.37
N LEU A 86 16.87 -13.87 -10.17
CA LEU A 86 15.61 -13.11 -10.25
C LEU A 86 15.06 -13.05 -11.67
N LEU A 87 15.91 -12.99 -12.70
CA LEU A 87 15.46 -13.03 -14.09
C LEU A 87 14.94 -14.43 -14.47
N ALA A 88 15.58 -15.49 -13.95
CA ALA A 88 15.10 -16.85 -14.08
C ALA A 88 13.72 -17.01 -13.40
N LEU A 89 13.55 -16.44 -12.21
CA LEU A 89 12.25 -16.42 -11.51
C LEU A 89 11.16 -15.74 -12.36
N LYS A 90 11.47 -14.58 -12.96
CA LYS A 90 10.52 -13.90 -13.88
C LYS A 90 10.15 -14.80 -15.07
N SER A 91 11.14 -15.44 -15.69
CA SER A 91 10.92 -16.35 -16.82
C SER A 91 10.08 -17.55 -16.42
N GLU A 92 10.34 -18.13 -15.25
CA GLU A 92 9.60 -19.28 -14.73
C GLU A 92 8.13 -18.96 -14.51
N ILE A 93 7.82 -17.79 -13.91
CA ILE A 93 6.45 -17.33 -13.73
C ILE A 93 5.75 -17.14 -15.09
N GLY A 94 6.45 -16.63 -16.09
CA GLY A 94 5.94 -16.42 -17.45
C GLY A 94 5.48 -17.71 -18.16
N LYS A 95 5.94 -18.89 -17.72
CA LYS A 95 5.44 -20.16 -18.24
C LYS A 95 3.96 -20.41 -17.89
N ALA A 96 3.50 -19.94 -16.74
CA ALA A 96 2.11 -20.12 -16.30
C ALA A 96 1.24 -18.87 -16.50
N VAL A 97 1.82 -17.68 -16.37
CA VAL A 97 1.11 -16.39 -16.38
C VAL A 97 1.46 -15.64 -17.65
N VAL A 98 0.47 -15.47 -18.52
CA VAL A 98 0.63 -14.82 -19.83
C VAL A 98 0.08 -13.40 -19.79
N GLY A 99 0.79 -12.45 -20.41
CA GLY A 99 0.32 -11.07 -20.60
C GLY A 99 0.34 -10.19 -19.36
N GLN A 100 1.02 -10.63 -18.27
CA GLN A 100 1.11 -9.88 -17.01
C GLN A 100 2.56 -9.55 -16.61
N ASP A 101 3.45 -9.34 -17.58
CA ASP A 101 4.89 -9.12 -17.35
C ASP A 101 5.19 -7.96 -16.41
N ALA A 102 4.42 -6.88 -16.50
CA ALA A 102 4.58 -5.71 -15.63
C ALA A 102 4.25 -6.06 -14.17
N ALA A 103 3.16 -6.82 -13.95
CA ALA A 103 2.76 -7.24 -12.62
C ALA A 103 3.76 -8.25 -12.03
N VAL A 104 4.24 -9.22 -12.82
CA VAL A 104 5.30 -10.16 -12.41
C VAL A 104 6.55 -9.40 -11.96
N THR A 105 7.01 -8.47 -12.78
CA THR A 105 8.20 -7.65 -12.46
C THR A 105 7.97 -6.80 -11.22
N GLY A 106 6.79 -6.17 -11.09
CA GLY A 106 6.42 -5.39 -9.91
C GLY A 106 6.39 -6.22 -8.63
N LEU A 107 5.90 -7.47 -8.67
CA LEU A 107 5.93 -8.37 -7.51
C LEU A 107 7.36 -8.72 -7.11
N ILE A 108 8.24 -9.01 -8.06
CA ILE A 108 9.67 -9.26 -7.79
C ILE A 108 10.32 -8.01 -7.19
N VAL A 109 10.06 -6.82 -7.74
CA VAL A 109 10.54 -5.54 -7.18
C VAL A 109 10.06 -5.37 -5.75
N SER A 110 8.78 -5.61 -5.48
CA SER A 110 8.20 -5.47 -4.14
C SER A 110 8.80 -6.44 -3.14
N LEU A 111 9.00 -7.70 -3.54
CA LEU A 111 9.58 -8.76 -2.72
C LEU A 111 11.05 -8.45 -2.33
N VAL A 112 11.86 -8.05 -3.31
CA VAL A 112 13.27 -7.67 -3.09
C VAL A 112 13.35 -6.37 -2.29
N ALA A 113 12.50 -5.39 -2.54
CA ALA A 113 12.44 -4.16 -1.75
C ALA A 113 11.90 -4.38 -0.32
N GLY A 114 11.45 -5.59 0.03
CA GLY A 114 10.87 -5.91 1.33
C GLY A 114 9.59 -5.13 1.60
N GLY A 115 8.69 -5.07 0.60
CA GLY A 115 7.41 -4.38 0.70
C GLY A 115 6.23 -5.27 0.34
N HIS A 116 5.03 -4.74 0.48
CA HIS A 116 3.77 -5.41 0.19
C HIS A 116 3.15 -4.82 -1.07
N THR A 117 2.29 -5.55 -1.75
CA THR A 117 1.71 -5.14 -3.03
C THR A 117 0.18 -5.19 -3.00
N LEU A 118 -0.44 -4.15 -3.53
CA LEU A 118 -1.86 -4.14 -3.84
C LEU A 118 -2.05 -4.44 -5.32
N LEU A 119 -2.74 -5.54 -5.65
CA LEU A 119 -3.12 -5.92 -7.00
C LEU A 119 -4.55 -5.46 -7.29
N GLU A 120 -4.72 -4.64 -8.29
CA GLU A 120 -6.03 -4.19 -8.74
C GLU A 120 -6.33 -4.77 -10.12
N GLY A 121 -7.52 -5.31 -10.28
CA GLY A 121 -7.95 -5.90 -11.56
C GLY A 121 -9.28 -6.61 -11.43
N VAL A 122 -9.95 -6.80 -12.58
CA VAL A 122 -11.23 -7.51 -12.64
C VAL A 122 -11.07 -8.98 -12.25
N PRO A 123 -12.15 -9.66 -11.89
CA PRO A 123 -12.14 -11.12 -11.70
C PRO A 123 -11.63 -11.85 -12.96
N GLY A 124 -10.91 -12.96 -12.77
CA GLY A 124 -10.48 -13.80 -13.89
C GLY A 124 -9.13 -13.44 -14.54
N VAL A 125 -8.47 -12.35 -14.15
CA VAL A 125 -7.14 -11.95 -14.70
C VAL A 125 -5.95 -12.69 -14.04
N ALA A 126 -6.15 -13.89 -13.56
CA ALA A 126 -5.13 -14.79 -13.02
C ALA A 126 -4.39 -14.31 -11.74
N LYS A 127 -4.97 -13.42 -10.91
CA LYS A 127 -4.36 -12.93 -9.66
C LYS A 127 -3.86 -14.07 -8.76
N THR A 128 -4.71 -15.05 -8.47
CA THR A 128 -4.36 -16.20 -7.62
C THR A 128 -3.31 -17.10 -8.27
N LEU A 129 -3.39 -17.32 -9.59
CA LEU A 129 -2.41 -18.11 -10.34
C LEU A 129 -1.02 -17.44 -10.28
N LEU A 130 -0.95 -16.14 -10.48
CA LEU A 130 0.28 -15.36 -10.40
C LEU A 130 0.99 -15.55 -9.05
N VAL A 131 0.27 -15.40 -7.93
CA VAL A 131 0.87 -15.53 -6.59
C VAL A 131 1.28 -16.98 -6.28
N ARG A 132 0.45 -17.97 -6.68
CA ARG A 132 0.80 -19.39 -6.54
C ARG A 132 2.03 -19.77 -7.34
N THR A 133 2.15 -19.28 -8.56
CA THR A 133 3.32 -19.54 -9.42
C THR A 133 4.56 -18.88 -8.84
N LEU A 134 4.46 -17.65 -8.30
CA LEU A 134 5.56 -16.98 -7.61
C LEU A 134 6.04 -17.81 -6.40
N ALA A 135 5.12 -18.30 -5.56
CA ALA A 135 5.47 -19.13 -4.40
C ALA A 135 6.15 -20.43 -4.79
N GLN A 136 5.62 -21.14 -5.82
CA GLN A 136 6.18 -22.38 -6.34
C GLN A 136 7.59 -22.18 -6.92
N ALA A 137 7.81 -21.11 -7.69
CA ALA A 137 9.08 -20.81 -8.31
C ALA A 137 10.16 -20.32 -7.32
N LEU A 138 9.73 -19.84 -6.13
CA LEU A 138 10.58 -19.40 -5.02
C LEU A 138 10.81 -20.48 -3.96
N ASP A 139 10.14 -21.63 -4.02
CA ASP A 139 10.15 -22.64 -2.95
C ASP A 139 9.87 -22.05 -1.55
N VAL A 140 8.81 -21.26 -1.45
CA VAL A 140 8.38 -20.65 -0.18
C VAL A 140 6.92 -20.98 0.11
N GLU A 141 6.57 -20.92 1.41
CA GLU A 141 5.20 -21.15 1.83
C GLU A 141 4.27 -20.02 1.40
N MET A 142 3.07 -20.41 0.99
CA MET A 142 1.99 -19.49 0.63
C MET A 142 0.69 -19.87 1.33
N ALA A 143 0.03 -18.85 1.90
CA ALA A 143 -1.36 -18.96 2.35
C ALA A 143 -2.26 -18.02 1.54
N ARG A 144 -3.55 -18.37 1.46
CA ARG A 144 -4.60 -17.53 0.89
C ARG A 144 -5.71 -17.31 1.88
N ILE A 145 -6.12 -16.07 2.04
CA ILE A 145 -7.31 -15.69 2.81
C ILE A 145 -8.26 -14.98 1.85
N GLN A 146 -9.52 -15.45 1.80
CA GLN A 146 -10.61 -14.73 1.16
C GLN A 146 -11.21 -13.79 2.20
N PHE A 147 -11.17 -12.49 1.96
CA PHE A 147 -11.76 -11.50 2.84
C PHE A 147 -13.28 -11.44 2.62
N THR A 148 -14.02 -11.69 3.69
CA THR A 148 -15.49 -11.69 3.73
C THR A 148 -15.98 -10.77 4.85
N PRO A 149 -17.22 -10.27 4.83
CA PRO A 149 -17.74 -9.37 5.85
C PRO A 149 -17.72 -9.91 7.27
N ASP A 150 -17.74 -11.22 7.43
CA ASP A 150 -17.74 -11.94 8.70
C ASP A 150 -16.34 -12.35 9.20
N LEU A 151 -15.29 -12.15 8.39
CA LEU A 151 -13.92 -12.48 8.76
C LEU A 151 -13.45 -11.69 9.99
N MET A 152 -12.92 -12.39 10.99
CA MET A 152 -12.43 -11.80 12.23
C MET A 152 -10.90 -11.63 12.21
N PRO A 153 -10.32 -10.70 12.99
CA PRO A 153 -8.87 -10.56 13.14
C PRO A 153 -8.16 -11.86 13.52
N ALA A 154 -8.76 -12.67 14.41
CA ALA A 154 -8.20 -13.95 14.86
C ALA A 154 -8.12 -15.00 13.74
N ASP A 155 -8.96 -14.90 12.69
CA ASP A 155 -8.90 -15.79 11.54
C ASP A 155 -7.65 -15.54 10.69
N ILE A 156 -7.08 -14.33 10.79
CA ILE A 156 -5.84 -13.92 10.11
C ILE A 156 -4.62 -14.24 10.98
N THR A 157 -4.66 -13.79 12.25
CA THR A 157 -3.51 -13.82 13.16
C THR A 157 -3.37 -15.13 13.92
N GLY A 158 -4.44 -15.91 14.02
CA GLY A 158 -4.51 -17.07 14.89
C GLY A 158 -5.03 -16.72 16.28
N SER A 159 -5.17 -17.74 17.12
CA SER A 159 -5.74 -17.60 18.46
C SER A 159 -5.18 -18.66 19.43
N MET A 160 -5.36 -18.41 20.72
CA MET A 160 -5.14 -19.44 21.76
C MET A 160 -6.34 -20.39 21.76
N ILE A 161 -6.08 -21.68 21.67
CA ILE A 161 -7.09 -22.74 21.75
C ILE A 161 -6.79 -23.65 22.94
N TRP A 162 -7.84 -24.14 23.60
CA TRP A 162 -7.70 -25.11 24.67
C TRP A 162 -7.38 -26.50 24.11
N ASP A 163 -6.20 -27.03 24.46
CA ASP A 163 -5.85 -28.42 24.15
C ASP A 163 -6.27 -29.31 25.31
N ALA A 164 -7.34 -30.06 25.13
CA ALA A 164 -7.87 -30.96 26.15
C ALA A 164 -6.90 -32.12 26.49
N GLY A 165 -6.03 -32.52 25.56
CA GLY A 165 -5.05 -33.59 25.77
C GLY A 165 -3.88 -33.15 26.67
N ARG A 166 -3.54 -31.86 26.61
CA ARG A 166 -2.46 -31.24 27.39
C ARG A 166 -2.97 -30.47 28.61
N SER A 167 -4.29 -30.20 28.65
CA SER A 167 -4.92 -29.33 29.66
C SER A 167 -4.29 -27.94 29.74
N GLU A 168 -3.94 -27.38 28.60
CA GLU A 168 -3.31 -26.06 28.48
C GLU A 168 -3.84 -25.29 27.25
N PHE A 169 -3.66 -23.96 27.27
CA PHE A 169 -3.89 -23.13 26.08
C PHE A 169 -2.69 -23.19 25.14
N VAL A 170 -2.91 -23.57 23.90
CA VAL A 170 -1.89 -23.64 22.85
C VAL A 170 -2.17 -22.61 21.79
N PHE A 171 -1.13 -21.94 21.32
CA PHE A 171 -1.27 -21.03 20.18
C PHE A 171 -1.46 -21.81 18.88
N ARG A 172 -2.56 -21.53 18.18
CA ARG A 172 -2.78 -21.99 16.81
C ARG A 172 -2.49 -20.83 15.86
N PRO A 173 -1.38 -20.88 15.07
CA PRO A 173 -1.04 -19.82 14.14
C PRO A 173 -2.13 -19.66 13.07
N GLY A 174 -2.42 -18.42 12.74
CA GLY A 174 -3.26 -18.07 11.60
C GLY A 174 -2.48 -18.06 10.28
N PRO A 175 -3.16 -17.90 9.16
CA PRO A 175 -2.54 -17.92 7.83
C PRO A 175 -1.55 -16.78 7.57
N VAL A 176 -1.45 -15.77 8.43
CA VAL A 176 -0.44 -14.71 8.33
C VAL A 176 0.99 -15.26 8.59
N PHE A 177 1.13 -16.39 9.27
CA PHE A 177 2.41 -17.05 9.52
C PHE A 177 2.84 -17.86 8.29
N THR A 178 3.14 -17.15 7.22
CA THR A 178 3.57 -17.67 5.91
C THR A 178 4.53 -16.69 5.26
N ASN A 179 5.26 -17.10 4.22
CA ASN A 179 6.13 -16.19 3.46
C ASN A 179 5.34 -15.29 2.51
N LEU A 180 4.41 -15.86 1.74
CA LEU A 180 3.57 -15.12 0.82
C LEU A 180 2.10 -15.27 1.22
N LEU A 181 1.48 -14.17 1.62
CA LEU A 181 0.06 -14.14 1.96
C LEU A 181 -0.74 -13.46 0.84
N LEU A 182 -1.62 -14.22 0.19
CA LEU A 182 -2.63 -13.65 -0.70
C LEU A 182 -3.86 -13.26 0.11
N ALA A 183 -4.06 -11.97 0.32
CA ALA A 183 -5.24 -11.39 0.94
C ALA A 183 -6.24 -11.00 -0.17
N ASP A 184 -7.16 -11.92 -0.50
CA ASP A 184 -8.05 -11.77 -1.65
C ASP A 184 -9.29 -10.94 -1.27
N GLU A 185 -9.57 -9.87 -2.05
CA GLU A 185 -10.70 -8.94 -1.86
C GLU A 185 -10.68 -8.23 -0.49
N ILE A 186 -9.53 -7.65 -0.12
CA ILE A 186 -9.32 -7.01 1.19
C ILE A 186 -10.36 -5.94 1.53
N ASN A 187 -10.97 -5.31 0.52
CA ASN A 187 -12.00 -4.29 0.68
C ASN A 187 -13.39 -4.83 1.06
N ARG A 188 -13.60 -6.15 1.11
CA ARG A 188 -14.88 -6.75 1.55
C ARG A 188 -15.02 -6.92 3.07
N THR A 189 -13.97 -6.72 3.81
CA THR A 189 -13.94 -6.93 5.27
C THR A 189 -13.97 -5.61 6.03
N PRO A 190 -14.60 -5.56 7.20
CA PRO A 190 -14.65 -4.36 8.04
C PRO A 190 -13.25 -3.83 8.41
N PRO A 191 -13.10 -2.52 8.67
CA PRO A 191 -11.81 -1.87 8.94
C PRO A 191 -11.01 -2.49 10.09
N LYS A 192 -11.68 -3.06 11.10
CA LYS A 192 -11.00 -3.71 12.24
C LYS A 192 -10.16 -4.89 11.80
N THR A 193 -10.68 -5.73 10.91
CA THR A 193 -9.97 -6.91 10.39
C THR A 193 -8.89 -6.52 9.38
N GLN A 194 -9.16 -5.51 8.53
CA GLN A 194 -8.13 -4.92 7.66
C GLN A 194 -6.94 -4.41 8.50
N SER A 195 -7.21 -3.71 9.62
CA SER A 195 -6.16 -3.14 10.48
C SER A 195 -5.24 -4.20 11.08
N ALA A 196 -5.76 -5.38 11.45
CA ALA A 196 -4.93 -6.47 11.98
C ALA A 196 -3.90 -6.98 10.95
N LEU A 197 -4.31 -7.12 9.68
CA LEU A 197 -3.37 -7.46 8.61
C LEU A 197 -2.35 -6.34 8.37
N LEU A 198 -2.81 -5.09 8.33
CA LEU A 198 -1.95 -3.94 8.06
C LEU A 198 -0.95 -3.68 9.19
N GLU A 199 -1.27 -4.04 10.44
CA GLU A 199 -0.34 -4.03 11.57
C GLU A 199 0.75 -5.09 11.38
N ALA A 200 0.36 -6.33 11.08
CA ALA A 200 1.31 -7.41 10.79
C ALA A 200 2.26 -7.09 9.63
N MET A 201 1.76 -6.36 8.61
CA MET A 201 2.58 -5.87 7.48
C MET A 201 3.63 -4.85 7.90
N GLU A 202 3.32 -3.97 8.85
CA GLU A 202 4.23 -2.88 9.26
C GLU A 202 5.25 -3.37 10.29
N GLU A 203 4.80 -4.13 11.28
CA GLU A 203 5.62 -4.57 12.41
C GLU A 203 6.40 -5.87 12.13
N HIS A 204 6.04 -6.64 11.09
CA HIS A 204 6.56 -7.99 10.83
C HIS A 204 6.40 -8.95 12.02
N THR A 205 5.48 -8.63 12.93
CA THR A 205 5.15 -9.41 14.11
C THR A 205 3.64 -9.40 14.36
N VAL A 206 3.18 -10.37 15.14
CA VAL A 206 1.80 -10.43 15.62
C VAL A 206 1.80 -10.58 17.13
N SER A 207 1.04 -9.73 17.84
CA SER A 207 0.88 -9.79 19.29
C SER A 207 -0.43 -10.48 19.64
N ILE A 208 -0.33 -11.63 20.33
CA ILE A 208 -1.49 -12.43 20.75
C ILE A 208 -1.28 -12.80 22.22
N ASP A 209 -2.27 -12.46 23.04
CA ASP A 209 -2.29 -12.78 24.46
C ASP A 209 -1.02 -12.34 25.21
N GLY A 210 -0.53 -11.13 24.88
CA GLY A 210 0.68 -10.54 25.48
C GLY A 210 2.01 -11.09 24.96
N ALA A 211 2.00 -12.08 24.07
CA ALA A 211 3.20 -12.61 23.41
C ALA A 211 3.34 -12.10 21.98
N THR A 212 4.48 -11.47 21.67
CA THR A 212 4.83 -11.05 20.30
C THR A 212 5.53 -12.17 19.56
N ARG A 213 5.07 -12.48 18.36
CA ARG A 213 5.56 -13.55 17.49
C ARG A 213 6.02 -12.98 16.15
N ALA A 214 7.26 -13.28 15.77
CA ALA A 214 7.80 -12.87 14.47
C ALA A 214 7.15 -13.67 13.34
N LEU A 215 6.98 -12.99 12.19
CA LEU A 215 6.54 -13.62 10.95
C LEU A 215 7.74 -14.23 10.21
N PRO A 216 7.52 -15.24 9.35
CA PRO A 216 8.58 -15.85 8.54
C PRO A 216 9.24 -14.83 7.60
N GLU A 217 10.52 -15.00 7.28
CA GLU A 217 11.22 -14.20 6.28
C GLU A 217 11.59 -15.04 5.05
N PRO A 218 11.42 -14.48 3.83
CA PRO A 218 10.78 -13.20 3.51
C PRO A 218 9.27 -13.22 3.78
N PHE A 219 8.71 -12.12 4.29
CA PHE A 219 7.26 -11.95 4.44
C PHE A 219 6.75 -10.91 3.45
N MET A 220 5.74 -11.28 2.66
CA MET A 220 5.08 -10.37 1.72
C MET A 220 3.58 -10.63 1.66
N VAL A 221 2.81 -9.59 1.87
CA VAL A 221 1.37 -9.60 1.61
C VAL A 221 1.11 -9.09 0.21
N ILE A 222 0.32 -9.86 -0.55
CA ILE A 222 -0.23 -9.48 -1.84
C ILE A 222 -1.74 -9.37 -1.63
N ALA A 223 -2.22 -8.15 -1.45
CA ALA A 223 -3.65 -7.89 -1.31
C ALA A 223 -4.29 -7.69 -2.69
N THR A 224 -5.51 -8.16 -2.88
CA THR A 224 -6.26 -7.89 -4.10
C THR A 224 -7.45 -6.99 -3.82
N GLN A 225 -7.79 -6.17 -4.80
CA GLN A 225 -8.98 -5.33 -4.81
C GLN A 225 -9.66 -5.43 -6.16
N ASN A 226 -10.99 -5.48 -6.17
CA ASN A 226 -11.78 -5.38 -7.37
C ASN A 226 -12.30 -3.94 -7.51
N PRO A 227 -11.88 -3.17 -8.52
CA PRO A 227 -12.29 -1.78 -8.67
C PRO A 227 -13.75 -1.59 -9.08
N VAL A 228 -14.40 -2.65 -9.58
CA VAL A 228 -15.77 -2.57 -10.14
C VAL A 228 -16.83 -2.87 -9.08
N GLU A 229 -16.49 -3.51 -7.99
CA GLU A 229 -17.43 -3.86 -6.92
C GLU A 229 -17.47 -2.77 -5.86
N TYR A 230 -18.59 -2.01 -5.84
CA TYR A 230 -18.85 -0.96 -4.84
C TYR A 230 -19.78 -1.42 -3.74
N GLU A 231 -20.68 -2.37 -4.01
CA GLU A 231 -21.70 -2.82 -3.05
C GLU A 231 -21.08 -3.77 -2.02
N GLY A 232 -21.29 -3.48 -0.74
CA GLY A 232 -20.74 -4.28 0.37
C GLY A 232 -19.24 -4.17 0.56
N THR A 233 -18.60 -3.10 0.06
CA THR A 233 -17.14 -2.89 0.22
C THR A 233 -16.79 -1.77 1.19
N TYR A 234 -15.64 -1.90 1.84
CA TYR A 234 -15.02 -0.92 2.72
C TYR A 234 -13.71 -0.47 2.07
N PRO A 235 -13.68 0.70 1.40
CA PRO A 235 -12.46 1.19 0.75
C PRO A 235 -11.36 1.41 1.78
N LEU A 236 -10.13 1.08 1.39
CA LEU A 236 -8.95 1.34 2.21
C LEU A 236 -8.70 2.85 2.29
N PRO A 237 -8.61 3.43 3.50
CA PRO A 237 -8.20 4.83 3.68
C PRO A 237 -6.80 5.10 3.11
N GLU A 238 -6.53 6.34 2.72
CA GLU A 238 -5.22 6.77 2.16
C GLU A 238 -4.03 6.36 3.06
N ALA A 239 -4.16 6.49 4.39
CA ALA A 239 -3.13 6.09 5.35
C ALA A 239 -2.85 4.58 5.36
N GLN A 240 -3.83 3.77 5.00
CA GLN A 240 -3.68 2.32 4.89
C GLN A 240 -3.08 1.93 3.54
N LEU A 241 -3.45 2.63 2.46
CA LEU A 241 -2.84 2.45 1.14
C LEU A 241 -1.34 2.75 1.15
N ASP A 242 -0.87 3.72 1.95
CA ASP A 242 0.57 4.07 2.06
C ASP A 242 1.44 2.93 2.64
N ARG A 243 0.84 1.90 3.25
CA ARG A 243 1.54 0.69 3.71
C ARG A 243 1.93 -0.27 2.59
N PHE A 244 1.23 -0.22 1.45
CA PHE A 244 1.62 -0.97 0.27
C PHE A 244 2.76 -0.25 -0.47
N LEU A 245 3.83 -0.98 -0.77
CA LEU A 245 4.96 -0.44 -1.51
C LEU A 245 4.58 -0.12 -2.96
N LEU A 246 3.90 -1.05 -3.62
CA LEU A 246 3.43 -0.92 -5.00
C LEU A 246 1.92 -1.17 -5.08
N LYS A 247 1.27 -0.40 -5.95
CA LYS A 247 -0.04 -0.73 -6.51
C LYS A 247 0.16 -1.12 -7.97
N LEU A 248 -0.24 -2.34 -8.32
CA LEU A 248 -0.10 -2.91 -9.65
C LEU A 248 -1.47 -3.17 -10.25
N GLU A 249 -1.67 -2.74 -11.46
CA GLU A 249 -2.87 -3.01 -12.23
C GLU A 249 -2.68 -4.26 -13.08
N LEU A 250 -3.66 -5.15 -13.05
CA LEU A 250 -3.74 -6.31 -13.92
C LEU A 250 -4.83 -6.07 -14.97
N PRO A 251 -4.46 -5.58 -16.16
CA PRO A 251 -5.42 -5.40 -17.24
C PRO A 251 -5.92 -6.74 -17.78
N LEU A 252 -7.00 -6.69 -18.54
CA LEU A 252 -7.36 -7.83 -19.37
C LEU A 252 -6.22 -8.11 -20.36
N PRO A 253 -5.90 -9.38 -20.62
CA PRO A 253 -4.86 -9.76 -21.57
C PRO A 253 -5.16 -9.22 -22.98
N SER A 254 -4.11 -9.03 -23.78
CA SER A 254 -4.30 -8.73 -25.20
C SER A 254 -4.91 -9.95 -25.93
N ARG A 255 -5.49 -9.71 -27.11
CA ARG A 255 -6.04 -10.79 -27.94
C ARG A 255 -5.05 -11.92 -28.18
N GLU A 256 -3.80 -11.59 -28.43
CA GLU A 256 -2.71 -12.55 -28.65
C GLU A 256 -2.41 -13.37 -27.40
N ALA A 257 -2.39 -12.71 -26.23
CA ALA A 257 -2.21 -13.34 -24.94
C ALA A 257 -3.40 -14.28 -24.59
N GLU A 258 -4.63 -13.87 -24.89
CA GLU A 258 -5.82 -14.73 -24.70
C GLU A 258 -5.76 -15.99 -25.58
N ILE A 259 -5.32 -15.87 -26.84
CA ILE A 259 -5.12 -17.01 -27.73
C ILE A 259 -4.07 -17.96 -27.14
N ASP A 260 -2.94 -17.43 -26.63
CA ASP A 260 -1.89 -18.26 -26.01
C ASP A 260 -2.40 -18.98 -24.75
N ILE A 261 -3.18 -18.29 -23.90
CA ILE A 261 -3.83 -18.91 -22.73
C ILE A 261 -4.70 -20.10 -23.16
N ILE A 262 -5.56 -19.92 -24.15
CA ILE A 262 -6.46 -20.99 -24.65
C ILE A 262 -5.65 -22.13 -25.26
N ALA A 263 -4.61 -21.83 -26.03
CA ALA A 263 -3.74 -22.84 -26.64
C ALA A 263 -3.01 -23.68 -25.58
N ARG A 264 -2.53 -23.06 -24.50
CA ARG A 264 -1.91 -23.78 -23.36
C ARG A 264 -2.91 -24.71 -22.68
N HIS A 265 -4.15 -24.24 -22.44
CA HIS A 265 -5.20 -25.09 -21.87
C HIS A 265 -5.57 -26.27 -22.80
N GLN A 266 -5.63 -26.05 -24.11
CA GLN A 266 -5.82 -27.11 -25.09
C GLN A 266 -4.65 -28.12 -25.08
N ALA A 267 -3.43 -27.67 -24.85
CA ALA A 267 -2.24 -28.51 -24.71
C ALA A 267 -2.12 -29.22 -23.34
N GLY A 268 -3.12 -29.07 -22.45
CA GLY A 268 -3.18 -29.77 -21.16
C GLY A 268 -2.65 -28.98 -19.97
N PHE A 269 -2.41 -27.68 -20.12
CA PHE A 269 -2.01 -26.84 -18.96
C PHE A 269 -3.06 -26.90 -17.86
N ASN A 270 -2.67 -27.35 -16.67
CA ASN A 270 -3.51 -27.42 -15.49
C ASN A 270 -3.04 -26.39 -14.44
N PRO A 271 -3.77 -25.26 -14.21
CA PRO A 271 -3.37 -24.27 -13.24
C PRO A 271 -3.46 -24.77 -11.78
N ARG A 272 -4.05 -25.95 -11.52
CA ARG A 272 -4.11 -26.57 -10.19
C ARG A 272 -2.86 -27.37 -9.86
N SER A 273 -2.13 -27.87 -10.86
CA SER A 273 -0.89 -28.65 -10.72
C SER A 273 0.26 -27.93 -11.44
N LEU A 274 0.88 -26.95 -10.76
CA LEU A 274 1.95 -26.14 -11.36
C LEU A 274 3.22 -26.95 -11.64
N THR A 275 3.51 -27.97 -10.82
CA THR A 275 4.66 -28.87 -11.04
C THR A 275 4.49 -29.68 -12.31
N GLU A 276 3.29 -30.24 -12.58
CA GLU A 276 2.97 -30.91 -13.83
C GLU A 276 2.99 -29.94 -15.02
N ALA A 277 2.69 -28.68 -14.79
CA ALA A 277 2.79 -27.61 -15.77
C ALA A 277 4.25 -27.16 -16.04
N GLY A 278 5.25 -27.82 -15.43
CA GLY A 278 6.66 -27.54 -15.63
C GLY A 278 7.18 -26.31 -14.87
N ILE A 279 6.50 -25.89 -13.80
CA ILE A 279 6.97 -24.83 -12.91
C ILE A 279 7.81 -25.45 -11.80
N HIS A 280 9.08 -25.07 -11.74
CA HIS A 280 10.03 -25.59 -10.78
C HIS A 280 10.63 -24.45 -9.93
N PRO A 281 11.10 -24.75 -8.70
CA PRO A 281 11.86 -23.79 -7.92
C PRO A 281 13.15 -23.39 -8.66
N VAL A 282 13.38 -22.10 -8.82
CA VAL A 282 14.57 -21.51 -9.48
C VAL A 282 15.30 -20.51 -8.60
N ALA A 283 14.68 -20.10 -7.49
CA ALA A 283 15.26 -19.24 -6.46
C ALA A 283 14.62 -19.58 -5.11
N GLY A 284 15.23 -19.14 -4.02
CA GLY A 284 14.73 -19.36 -2.66
C GLY A 284 14.84 -18.13 -1.77
N ALA A 285 14.48 -18.29 -0.50
CA ALA A 285 14.57 -17.21 0.50
C ALA A 285 15.98 -16.59 0.57
N ALA A 286 17.03 -17.41 0.48
CA ALA A 286 18.42 -16.94 0.50
C ALA A 286 18.74 -16.01 -0.68
N ASP A 287 18.22 -16.31 -1.87
CA ASP A 287 18.42 -15.46 -3.07
C ASP A 287 17.71 -14.11 -2.89
N ILE A 288 16.53 -14.10 -2.26
CA ILE A 288 15.83 -12.86 -1.95
C ILE A 288 16.60 -12.01 -0.94
N HIS A 289 17.19 -12.62 0.09
CA HIS A 289 18.04 -11.90 1.04
C HIS A 289 19.29 -11.32 0.37
N ALA A 290 19.99 -12.11 -0.45
CA ALA A 290 21.13 -11.64 -1.23
C ALA A 290 20.75 -10.50 -2.19
N ALA A 291 19.59 -10.59 -2.83
CA ALA A 291 19.07 -9.52 -3.71
C ALA A 291 18.74 -8.23 -2.94
N ARG A 292 18.19 -8.32 -1.72
CA ARG A 292 17.96 -7.15 -0.85
C ARG A 292 19.26 -6.45 -0.50
N GLU A 293 20.28 -7.20 -0.13
CA GLU A 293 21.59 -6.64 0.16
C GLU A 293 22.22 -6.01 -1.07
N ALA A 294 22.19 -6.68 -2.23
CA ALA A 294 22.70 -6.14 -3.48
C ALA A 294 21.98 -4.85 -3.87
N ALA A 295 20.66 -4.83 -3.84
CA ALA A 295 19.86 -3.64 -4.14
C ALA A 295 20.12 -2.48 -3.16
N SER A 296 20.41 -2.76 -1.89
CA SER A 296 20.74 -1.72 -0.90
C SER A 296 22.05 -0.98 -1.23
N ARG A 297 22.97 -1.67 -1.91
CA ARG A 297 24.27 -1.14 -2.33
C ARG A 297 24.25 -0.41 -3.68
N ILE A 298 23.12 -0.40 -4.38
CA ILE A 298 22.94 0.36 -5.63
C ILE A 298 23.09 1.85 -5.34
N GLU A 299 24.01 2.48 -6.05
CA GLU A 299 24.36 3.89 -5.85
C GLU A 299 23.29 4.83 -6.41
N VAL A 300 23.13 5.98 -5.76
CA VAL A 300 22.21 7.03 -6.23
C VAL A 300 22.94 8.36 -6.19
N ALA A 301 23.20 8.92 -7.37
CA ALA A 301 23.86 10.20 -7.47
C ALA A 301 23.02 11.30 -6.78
N PRO A 302 23.65 12.31 -6.12
CA PRO A 302 22.94 13.41 -5.47
C PRO A 302 21.95 14.12 -6.39
N ALA A 303 22.28 14.29 -7.67
CA ALA A 303 21.40 14.89 -8.67
C ALA A 303 20.14 14.04 -8.94
N VAL A 304 20.25 12.69 -8.98
CA VAL A 304 19.12 11.78 -9.14
C VAL A 304 18.27 11.77 -7.86
N MET A 305 18.90 11.86 -6.70
CA MET A 305 18.19 11.96 -5.42
C MET A 305 17.38 13.27 -5.33
N ALA A 306 17.97 14.39 -5.75
CA ALA A 306 17.27 15.67 -5.83
C ALA A 306 16.08 15.58 -6.79
N TYR A 307 16.28 15.03 -7.99
CA TYR A 307 15.23 14.81 -8.97
C TYR A 307 14.04 13.99 -8.40
N LEU A 308 14.34 12.88 -7.70
CA LEU A 308 13.31 12.06 -7.05
C LEU A 308 12.51 12.88 -6.02
N VAL A 309 13.18 13.69 -5.23
CA VAL A 309 12.54 14.59 -4.24
C VAL A 309 11.68 15.64 -4.96
N ASP A 310 12.19 16.25 -6.05
CA ASP A 310 11.48 17.26 -6.81
C ASP A 310 10.21 16.70 -7.45
N VAL A 311 10.25 15.47 -8.00
CA VAL A 311 9.06 14.75 -8.47
C VAL A 311 8.03 14.60 -7.35
N CYS A 312 8.45 14.14 -6.16
CA CYS A 312 7.54 13.99 -5.02
C CYS A 312 6.98 15.34 -4.55
N ARG A 313 7.78 16.40 -4.52
CA ARG A 313 7.36 17.75 -4.13
C ARG A 313 6.38 18.35 -5.13
N ALA A 314 6.60 18.15 -6.42
CA ALA A 314 5.73 18.65 -7.49
C ALA A 314 4.29 18.08 -7.37
N THR A 315 4.14 16.84 -6.86
CA THR A 315 2.79 16.30 -6.59
C THR A 315 2.03 17.11 -5.54
N ARG A 316 2.72 17.74 -4.56
CA ARG A 316 2.11 18.50 -3.46
C ARG A 316 1.59 19.87 -3.92
N THR A 317 2.14 20.38 -5.02
CA THR A 317 1.77 21.69 -5.60
C THR A 317 0.84 21.56 -6.80
N SER A 318 0.52 20.34 -7.23
CA SER A 318 -0.41 20.10 -8.34
C SER A 318 -1.83 20.56 -7.99
N PRO A 319 -2.52 21.33 -8.84
CA PRO A 319 -3.87 21.84 -8.57
C PRO A 319 -4.91 20.72 -8.48
N ALA A 320 -4.69 19.58 -9.13
CA ALA A 320 -5.58 18.42 -9.08
C ALA A 320 -5.47 17.60 -7.77
N VAL A 321 -4.44 17.87 -6.94
CA VAL A 321 -4.11 17.07 -5.77
C VAL A 321 -4.55 17.77 -4.48
N ARG A 322 -5.24 17.02 -3.62
CA ARG A 322 -5.58 17.40 -2.24
C ARG A 322 -4.49 16.95 -1.27
N LEU A 323 -3.99 15.72 -1.44
CA LEU A 323 -2.91 15.14 -0.65
C LEU A 323 -1.81 14.64 -1.59
N GLY A 324 -0.63 15.26 -1.54
CA GLY A 324 0.55 14.83 -2.32
C GLY A 324 1.40 13.79 -1.60
N VAL A 325 2.40 13.28 -2.30
CA VAL A 325 3.30 12.22 -1.82
C VAL A 325 4.01 12.63 -0.53
N SER A 326 3.96 11.76 0.48
CA SER A 326 4.64 11.91 1.77
C SER A 326 6.15 11.64 1.65
N PRO A 327 7.00 12.00 2.64
CA PRO A 327 8.40 11.58 2.69
C PRO A 327 8.55 10.03 2.67
N ARG A 328 7.61 9.28 3.27
CA ARG A 328 7.57 7.81 3.19
C ARG A 328 7.42 7.33 1.74
N GLY A 329 6.56 7.99 0.95
CA GLY A 329 6.43 7.70 -0.48
C GLY A 329 7.73 7.98 -1.26
N ALA A 330 8.48 9.02 -0.93
CA ALA A 330 9.77 9.31 -1.56
C ALA A 330 10.82 8.22 -1.23
N THR A 331 10.89 7.74 0.03
CA THR A 331 11.76 6.62 0.41
C THR A 331 11.33 5.31 -0.25
N SER A 332 10.03 5.08 -0.43
CA SER A 332 9.50 3.94 -1.18
C SER A 332 9.94 3.98 -2.65
N LEU A 333 9.86 5.16 -3.30
CA LEU A 333 10.31 5.33 -4.68
C LEU A 333 11.82 5.11 -4.81
N LEU A 334 12.62 5.55 -3.86
CA LEU A 334 14.07 5.28 -3.83
C LEU A 334 14.35 3.77 -3.77
N ARG A 335 13.65 3.05 -2.89
CA ARG A 335 13.80 1.59 -2.73
C ARG A 335 13.44 0.85 -4.01
N THR A 336 12.32 1.18 -4.62
CA THR A 336 11.85 0.52 -5.85
C THR A 336 12.73 0.85 -7.05
N ALA A 337 13.23 2.10 -7.17
CA ALA A 337 14.15 2.49 -8.22
C ALA A 337 15.51 1.77 -8.11
N ARG A 338 16.04 1.56 -6.89
CA ARG A 338 17.25 0.75 -6.67
C ARG A 338 17.07 -0.69 -7.11
N VAL A 339 15.97 -1.34 -6.72
CA VAL A 339 15.68 -2.72 -7.14
C VAL A 339 15.49 -2.80 -8.65
N TRP A 340 14.81 -1.82 -9.25
CA TRP A 340 14.65 -1.77 -10.70
C TRP A 340 15.99 -1.64 -11.41
N ALA A 341 16.89 -0.72 -10.98
CA ALA A 341 18.23 -0.59 -11.53
C ALA A 341 19.04 -1.89 -11.41
N PHE A 342 18.94 -2.57 -10.27
CA PHE A 342 19.56 -3.88 -10.04
C PHE A 342 19.06 -4.94 -11.03
N LEU A 343 17.74 -5.04 -11.23
CA LEU A 343 17.15 -5.97 -12.22
C LEU A 343 17.59 -5.66 -13.65
N GLN A 344 17.89 -4.39 -13.97
CA GLN A 344 18.46 -3.97 -15.25
C GLN A 344 19.98 -4.19 -15.37
N GLY A 345 20.61 -4.83 -14.38
CA GLY A 345 22.04 -5.12 -14.36
C GLY A 345 22.95 -3.92 -14.08
N ARG A 346 22.40 -2.84 -13.53
CA ARG A 346 23.15 -1.62 -13.22
C ARG A 346 23.43 -1.49 -11.72
N GLY A 347 24.63 -1.01 -11.40
CA GLY A 347 25.05 -0.71 -10.02
C GLY A 347 24.62 0.69 -9.55
N PHE A 348 23.83 1.42 -10.33
CA PHE A 348 23.40 2.79 -10.04
C PHE A 348 22.00 3.09 -10.58
N VAL A 349 21.31 4.03 -9.95
CA VAL A 349 19.98 4.50 -10.34
C VAL A 349 20.10 5.64 -11.35
N THR A 350 19.28 5.59 -12.39
CA THR A 350 19.11 6.66 -13.37
C THR A 350 17.79 7.42 -13.14
N PRO A 351 17.62 8.63 -13.69
CA PRO A 351 16.33 9.31 -13.68
C PRO A 351 15.20 8.50 -14.33
N ASP A 352 15.52 7.68 -15.34
CA ASP A 352 14.53 6.87 -16.02
C ASP A 352 14.02 5.70 -15.15
N ASP A 353 14.83 5.20 -14.21
CA ASP A 353 14.37 4.24 -13.20
C ASP A 353 13.35 4.87 -12.26
N VAL A 354 13.59 6.12 -11.85
CA VAL A 354 12.66 6.90 -11.04
C VAL A 354 11.33 7.08 -11.80
N LYS A 355 11.40 7.47 -13.09
CA LYS A 355 10.20 7.62 -13.93
C LYS A 355 9.43 6.31 -14.09
N THR A 356 10.14 5.21 -14.31
CA THR A 356 9.53 3.88 -14.50
C THR A 356 8.78 3.41 -13.25
N MET A 357 9.37 3.64 -12.08
CA MET A 357 8.79 3.16 -10.83
C MET A 357 7.78 4.12 -10.19
N ALA A 358 7.78 5.40 -10.58
CA ALA A 358 6.91 6.42 -9.99
C ALA A 358 5.41 6.10 -10.07
N PRO A 359 4.82 5.68 -11.21
CA PRO A 359 3.39 5.41 -11.29
C PRO A 359 2.93 4.34 -10.29
N SER A 360 3.54 3.18 -10.31
CA SER A 360 3.15 2.05 -9.43
C SER A 360 3.48 2.30 -7.95
N THR A 361 4.50 3.13 -7.66
CA THR A 361 4.89 3.46 -6.29
C THR A 361 4.06 4.60 -5.72
N LEU A 362 3.68 5.60 -6.51
CA LEU A 362 3.14 6.85 -5.99
C LEU A 362 1.63 7.05 -6.24
N ALA A 363 1.03 6.42 -7.25
CA ALA A 363 -0.36 6.71 -7.64
C ALA A 363 -1.36 6.50 -6.50
N HIS A 364 -1.21 5.42 -5.74
CA HIS A 364 -2.09 5.09 -4.62
C HIS A 364 -1.83 5.94 -3.35
N ARG A 365 -0.82 6.81 -3.38
CA ARG A 365 -0.45 7.75 -2.31
C ARG A 365 -0.92 9.18 -2.57
N LEU A 366 -1.60 9.40 -3.70
CA LEU A 366 -2.17 10.71 -4.06
C LEU A 366 -3.66 10.75 -3.73
N GLY A 367 -4.06 11.73 -2.95
CA GLY A 367 -5.47 12.08 -2.78
C GLY A 367 -5.85 13.17 -3.79
N LEU A 368 -6.71 12.86 -4.75
CA LEU A 368 -7.19 13.83 -5.72
C LEU A 368 -8.28 14.72 -5.13
N ARG A 369 -8.47 15.91 -5.70
CA ARG A 369 -9.62 16.77 -5.41
C ARG A 369 -10.87 16.22 -6.08
N ALA A 370 -12.03 16.52 -5.52
CA ALA A 370 -13.31 16.04 -6.07
C ALA A 370 -13.53 16.52 -7.51
N GLU A 371 -13.16 17.77 -7.78
CA GLU A 371 -13.28 18.40 -9.12
C GLU A 371 -12.44 17.63 -10.16
N ALA A 372 -11.20 17.29 -9.80
CA ALA A 372 -10.31 16.52 -10.68
C ALA A 372 -10.85 15.12 -10.98
N ASN A 373 -11.45 14.45 -9.99
CA ASN A 373 -12.11 13.17 -10.20
C ASN A 373 -13.33 13.28 -11.13
N LEU A 374 -14.12 14.35 -11.01
CA LEU A 374 -15.26 14.61 -11.90
C LEU A 374 -14.83 14.88 -13.36
N GLU A 375 -13.66 15.49 -13.54
CA GLU A 375 -13.04 15.72 -14.85
C GLU A 375 -12.38 14.44 -15.43
N GLY A 376 -12.40 13.33 -14.71
CA GLY A 376 -11.78 12.06 -15.14
C GLY A 376 -10.25 12.04 -15.04
N ILE A 377 -9.65 12.97 -14.28
CA ILE A 377 -8.22 12.99 -14.02
C ILE A 377 -7.88 11.85 -13.04
N THR A 378 -6.89 11.01 -13.41
CA THR A 378 -6.42 9.93 -12.57
C THR A 378 -5.11 10.29 -11.87
N ALA A 379 -4.79 9.61 -10.77
CA ALA A 379 -3.50 9.77 -10.07
C ALA A 379 -2.30 9.48 -11.01
N VAL A 380 -2.45 8.51 -11.92
CA VAL A 380 -1.43 8.19 -12.93
C VAL A 380 -1.25 9.35 -13.91
N ASN A 381 -2.33 10.01 -14.35
CA ASN A 381 -2.25 11.20 -15.21
C ASN A 381 -1.48 12.34 -14.52
N VAL A 382 -1.77 12.57 -13.21
CA VAL A 382 -1.04 13.58 -12.43
C VAL A 382 0.45 13.27 -12.36
N ILE A 383 0.81 12.01 -12.04
CA ILE A 383 2.23 11.61 -11.97
C ILE A 383 2.90 11.77 -13.33
N SER A 384 2.25 11.34 -14.42
CA SER A 384 2.79 11.51 -15.77
C SER A 384 3.03 12.98 -16.13
N GLY A 385 2.10 13.87 -15.78
CA GLY A 385 2.27 15.31 -15.95
C GLY A 385 3.42 15.87 -15.12
N VAL A 386 3.56 15.45 -13.85
CA VAL A 386 4.66 15.86 -12.97
C VAL A 386 6.01 15.40 -13.53
N LEU A 387 6.11 14.13 -13.97
CA LEU A 387 7.33 13.58 -14.55
C LEU A 387 7.75 14.31 -15.85
N ALA A 388 6.77 14.71 -16.68
CA ALA A 388 7.02 15.49 -17.89
C ALA A 388 7.49 16.92 -17.59
N ALA A 389 6.99 17.54 -16.52
CA ALA A 389 7.28 18.91 -16.13
C ALA A 389 8.56 19.06 -15.29
N THR A 390 9.00 18.00 -14.57
CA THR A 390 10.18 18.07 -13.70
C THR A 390 11.46 17.94 -14.52
N PRO A 391 12.40 18.91 -14.44
CA PRO A 391 13.66 18.87 -15.20
C PRO A 391 14.49 17.64 -14.82
N VAL A 392 14.96 16.91 -15.82
CA VAL A 392 15.84 15.76 -15.62
C VAL A 392 17.27 16.23 -15.42
N PRO A 393 18.01 15.77 -14.40
CA PRO A 393 19.41 16.10 -14.24
C PRO A 393 20.25 15.57 -15.41
N ARG A 394 21.22 16.40 -15.82
CA ARG A 394 22.17 16.08 -16.92
C ARG A 394 23.43 15.48 -16.36
#